data_8e9a361e35025d3116af56f13910eaa2
#
_entry.id   8e9a361e35025d3116af56f13910eaa2
#
_cell.length_a   1.000
_cell.length_b   1.000
_cell.length_c   1.000
_cell.angle_alpha   90.00
_cell.angle_beta   90.00
_cell.angle_gamma   90.00
#
_symmetry.space_group_name_H-M   'P 1'
#
loop_
_entity.id
_entity.type
_entity.pdbx_description
1 polymer ?
#
loop_
_entity_poly.entity_id
_entity_poly.type
_entity_poly.pdbx_seq_one_letter_code
_entity_poly.pdbx_strand_id
1 'polypeptide(L)'
;MADQATEHISVAAPPEQCFAVAADIERYPEWAADIKEVEIKERDDQGRPLLVTFRAAAFGRSTSYTLAYDYADAPHVLAWKLTQGDITTKLDGSYIFDPGESGGTDVTYHLEAELRVPIPGFIKMRATSRIMATAMRELKARVESIS
;
A
#
# COMPACT_ATOMS: atom_id res chain seq x y z
N MET A 1 -20.78 4.25 -0.52
CA MET A 1 -20.15 3.92 0.77
C MET A 1 -18.79 3.27 0.54
N ALA A 2 -17.76 3.67 1.30
CA ALA A 2 -16.43 3.10 1.15
C ALA A 2 -16.37 1.70 1.76
N ASP A 3 -15.67 0.79 1.08
CA ASP A 3 -15.40 -0.55 1.59
C ASP A 3 -14.14 -0.53 2.44
N GLN A 4 -14.17 -1.20 3.57
CA GLN A 4 -13.02 -1.33 4.48
C GLN A 4 -12.60 -2.79 4.55
N ALA A 5 -11.29 -3.00 4.55
CA ALA A 5 -10.72 -4.33 4.70
C ALA A 5 -9.43 -4.26 5.50
N THR A 6 -9.12 -5.34 6.21
CA THR A 6 -7.89 -5.45 7.00
C THR A 6 -7.29 -6.83 6.74
N GLU A 7 -5.99 -6.85 6.46
CA GLU A 7 -5.25 -8.08 6.23
C GLU A 7 -4.01 -8.10 7.13
N HIS A 8 -3.56 -9.30 7.48
CA HIS A 8 -2.39 -9.49 8.34
C HIS A 8 -1.43 -10.48 7.70
N ILE A 9 -0.14 -10.27 7.91
CA ILE A 9 0.88 -11.21 7.46
C ILE A 9 2.10 -11.13 8.40
N SER A 10 2.77 -12.28 8.58
CA SER A 10 4.01 -12.33 9.35
C SER A 10 5.19 -12.32 8.39
N VAL A 11 6.18 -11.48 8.66
CA VAL A 11 7.37 -11.31 7.83
C VAL A 11 8.61 -11.67 8.67
N ALA A 12 9.52 -12.46 8.12
CA ALA A 12 10.73 -12.90 8.81
C ALA A 12 11.85 -11.86 8.69
N ALA A 13 11.57 -10.64 9.15
CA ALA A 13 12.53 -9.54 9.15
C ALA A 13 12.09 -8.49 10.18
N PRO A 14 13.02 -7.66 10.71
CA PRO A 14 12.67 -6.64 11.71
C PRO A 14 11.70 -5.58 11.17
N PRO A 15 10.90 -4.95 12.05
CA PRO A 15 9.95 -3.91 11.63
C PRO A 15 10.59 -2.75 10.86
N GLU A 16 11.78 -2.32 11.21
CA GLU A 16 12.48 -1.24 10.52
C GLU A 16 12.75 -1.58 9.05
N GLN A 17 13.06 -2.84 8.78
CA GLN A 17 13.31 -3.31 7.41
C GLN A 17 12.01 -3.38 6.61
N CYS A 18 10.93 -3.84 7.24
CA CYS A 18 9.61 -3.86 6.61
C CYS A 18 9.16 -2.44 6.24
N PHE A 19 9.31 -1.50 7.19
CA PHE A 19 9.01 -0.09 6.95
C PHE A 19 9.85 0.47 5.81
N ALA A 20 11.15 0.20 5.81
CA ALA A 20 12.05 0.73 4.79
C ALA A 20 11.64 0.32 3.38
N VAL A 21 11.20 -0.94 3.20
CA VAL A 21 10.73 -1.42 1.90
C VAL A 21 9.39 -0.76 1.53
N ALA A 22 8.45 -0.68 2.47
CA ALA A 22 7.15 -0.07 2.22
C ALA A 22 7.25 1.43 1.95
N ALA A 23 8.21 2.11 2.57
CA ALA A 23 8.42 3.56 2.39
C ALA A 23 9.26 3.88 1.16
N ASP A 24 9.93 2.91 0.56
CA ASP A 24 10.71 3.08 -0.66
C ASP A 24 9.78 2.96 -1.87
N ILE A 25 8.92 3.95 -2.00
CA ILE A 25 7.78 3.93 -2.92
C ILE A 25 8.22 3.95 -4.38
N GLU A 26 9.33 4.60 -4.70
CA GLU A 26 9.85 4.66 -6.06
C GLU A 26 10.17 3.28 -6.64
N ARG A 27 10.45 2.29 -5.78
CA ARG A 27 10.81 0.94 -6.20
C ARG A 27 9.63 -0.02 -6.27
N TYR A 28 8.42 0.46 -5.99
CA TYR A 28 7.22 -0.41 -6.04
C TYR A 28 7.10 -1.19 -7.35
N PRO A 29 7.36 -0.60 -8.53
CA PRO A 29 7.26 -1.38 -9.78
C PRO A 29 8.20 -2.59 -9.85
N GLU A 30 9.26 -2.62 -9.03
CA GLU A 30 10.20 -3.74 -9.01
C GLU A 30 9.63 -4.99 -8.37
N TRP A 31 8.66 -4.83 -7.47
CA TRP A 31 8.13 -5.97 -6.72
C TRP A 31 6.60 -6.02 -6.60
N ALA A 32 5.91 -4.91 -6.84
CA ALA A 32 4.45 -4.84 -6.82
C ALA A 32 3.95 -4.92 -8.25
N ALA A 33 3.55 -6.11 -8.70
CA ALA A 33 3.25 -6.38 -10.10
C ALA A 33 2.17 -5.48 -10.70
N ASP A 34 1.19 -5.06 -9.89
CA ASP A 34 0.09 -4.22 -10.38
C ASP A 34 0.45 -2.73 -10.47
N ILE A 35 1.55 -2.31 -9.85
CA ILE A 35 2.02 -0.93 -9.92
C ILE A 35 2.95 -0.79 -11.12
N LYS A 36 2.52 -0.03 -12.12
CA LYS A 36 3.25 0.10 -13.39
C LYS A 36 4.18 1.31 -13.43
N GLU A 37 3.75 2.43 -12.83
CA GLU A 37 4.54 3.65 -12.78
C GLU A 37 4.36 4.37 -11.46
N VAL A 38 5.41 5.03 -10.99
CA VAL A 38 5.40 5.85 -9.77
C VAL A 38 6.05 7.18 -10.10
N GLU A 39 5.38 8.28 -9.76
CA GLU A 39 5.92 9.62 -9.91
C GLU A 39 5.86 10.34 -8.57
N ILE A 40 7.00 10.73 -8.03
CA ILE A 40 7.08 11.49 -6.78
C ILE A 40 6.84 12.96 -7.10
N LYS A 41 5.69 13.50 -6.68
CA LYS A 41 5.31 14.89 -6.92
C LYS A 41 5.93 15.84 -5.91
N GLU A 42 6.00 15.42 -4.65
CA GLU A 42 6.58 16.22 -3.56
C GLU A 42 7.30 15.31 -2.58
N ARG A 43 8.34 15.85 -1.96
CA ARG A 43 9.08 15.18 -0.89
C ARG A 43 9.05 16.04 0.35
N ASP A 44 9.16 15.42 1.53
CA ASP A 44 9.25 16.15 2.78
C ASP A 44 10.70 16.64 3.03
N ASP A 45 10.92 17.31 4.15
CA ASP A 45 12.24 17.87 4.50
C ASP A 45 13.32 16.81 4.64
N GLN A 46 12.94 15.55 4.83
CA GLN A 46 13.88 14.44 4.95
C GLN A 46 14.04 13.67 3.63
N GLY A 47 13.44 14.17 2.56
CA GLY A 47 13.52 13.55 1.24
C GLY A 47 12.56 12.38 1.04
N ARG A 48 11.64 12.14 1.98
CA ARG A 48 10.68 11.04 1.87
C ARG A 48 9.54 11.43 0.92
N PRO A 49 9.04 10.47 0.10
CA PRO A 49 7.90 10.74 -0.78
C PRO A 49 6.68 11.21 0.02
N LEU A 50 6.20 12.40 -0.27
CA LEU A 50 5.05 12.99 0.44
C LEU A 50 3.79 12.96 -0.41
N LEU A 51 3.89 13.30 -1.69
CA LEU A 51 2.78 13.26 -2.65
C LEU A 51 3.22 12.44 -3.84
N VAL A 52 2.50 11.36 -4.14
CA VAL A 52 2.93 10.38 -5.13
C VAL A 52 1.78 10.02 -6.06
N THR A 53 2.03 10.04 -7.36
CA THR A 53 1.07 9.58 -8.36
C THR A 53 1.46 8.19 -8.84
N PHE A 54 0.49 7.29 -8.81
CA PHE A 54 0.65 5.91 -9.25
C PHE A 54 -0.15 5.65 -10.51
N ARG A 55 0.40 4.79 -11.37
CA ARG A 55 -0.37 4.14 -12.41
C ARG A 55 -0.39 2.65 -12.10
N ALA A 56 -1.59 2.09 -12.01
CA ALA A 56 -1.77 0.71 -11.59
C ALA A 56 -2.76 -0.02 -12.49
N ALA A 57 -2.65 -1.35 -12.52
CA ALA A 57 -3.65 -2.20 -13.15
C ALA A 57 -4.65 -2.64 -12.09
N ALA A 58 -5.93 -2.40 -12.35
CA ALA A 58 -7.01 -2.79 -11.43
C ALA A 58 -8.29 -3.00 -12.22
N PHE A 59 -9.03 -4.05 -11.89
CA PHE A 59 -10.34 -4.37 -12.51
C PHE A 59 -10.27 -4.45 -14.04
N GLY A 60 -9.16 -4.99 -14.56
CA GLY A 60 -8.98 -5.17 -16.00
C GLY A 60 -8.66 -3.89 -16.76
N ARG A 61 -8.27 -2.82 -16.09
CA ARG A 61 -7.98 -1.53 -16.71
C ARG A 61 -6.79 -0.85 -16.03
N SER A 62 -6.26 0.18 -16.71
CA SER A 62 -5.23 1.04 -16.13
C SER A 62 -5.93 2.17 -15.38
N THR A 63 -5.43 2.49 -14.19
CA THR A 63 -5.96 3.57 -13.36
C THR A 63 -4.83 4.39 -12.80
N SER A 64 -5.08 5.69 -12.61
CA SER A 64 -4.11 6.61 -12.00
C SER A 64 -4.71 7.22 -10.74
N TYR A 65 -3.91 7.35 -9.71
CA TYR A 65 -4.32 7.99 -8.47
C TYR A 65 -3.12 8.60 -7.76
N THR A 66 -3.39 9.62 -6.95
CA THR A 66 -2.36 10.33 -6.18
C THR A 66 -2.64 10.18 -4.69
N LEU A 67 -1.62 9.79 -3.94
CA LEU A 67 -1.70 9.59 -2.51
C LEU A 67 -0.80 10.58 -1.78
N ALA A 68 -1.29 11.10 -0.65
CA ALA A 68 -0.51 11.89 0.29
C ALA A 68 -0.11 10.98 1.45
N TYR A 69 1.19 10.91 1.73
CA TYR A 69 1.73 10.05 2.79
C TYR A 69 1.93 10.80 4.09
N ASP A 70 1.70 10.12 5.20
CA ASP A 70 1.85 10.64 6.55
C ASP A 70 2.89 9.79 7.29
N TYR A 71 3.97 10.43 7.74
CA TYR A 71 5.08 9.77 8.44
C TYR A 71 5.10 10.10 9.94
N ALA A 72 4.01 10.65 10.47
CA ALA A 72 3.96 11.08 11.88
C ALA A 72 4.29 9.94 12.87
N ASP A 73 3.89 8.71 12.54
CA ASP A 73 4.13 7.54 13.38
C ASP A 73 5.19 6.60 12.82
N ALA A 74 6.03 7.08 11.90
CA ALA A 74 7.11 6.28 11.33
C ALA A 74 8.16 5.98 12.40
N PRO A 75 8.80 4.82 12.37
CA PRO A 75 8.65 3.71 11.42
C PRO A 75 7.61 2.65 11.81
N HIS A 76 6.80 2.90 12.82
CA HIS A 76 5.76 1.96 13.25
C HIS A 76 4.60 1.91 12.26
N VAL A 77 4.23 3.07 11.70
CA VAL A 77 3.08 3.18 10.78
C VAL A 77 3.47 3.95 9.54
N LEU A 78 3.01 3.46 8.38
CA LEU A 78 3.04 4.22 7.13
C LEU A 78 1.59 4.39 6.70
N ALA A 79 1.11 5.64 6.67
CA ALA A 79 -0.28 5.95 6.36
C ALA A 79 -0.38 6.83 5.11
N TRP A 80 -1.53 6.79 4.44
CA TRP A 80 -1.77 7.59 3.24
C TRP A 80 -3.25 7.90 3.07
N LYS A 81 -3.53 8.95 2.26
CA LYS A 81 -4.87 9.33 1.85
C LYS A 81 -4.88 9.67 0.37
N LEU A 82 -5.98 9.35 -0.30
CA LEU A 82 -6.17 9.73 -1.69
C LEU A 82 -6.43 11.24 -1.79
N THR A 83 -5.72 11.90 -2.70
CA THR A 83 -5.97 13.31 -3.02
C THR A 83 -6.61 13.47 -4.39
N GLN A 84 -6.36 12.54 -5.31
CA GLN A 84 -6.90 12.60 -6.67
C GLN A 84 -6.89 11.21 -7.28
N GLY A 85 -7.92 10.86 -8.05
CA GLY A 85 -7.98 9.59 -8.75
C GLY A 85 -8.96 9.64 -9.91
N ASP A 86 -8.77 8.77 -10.91
CA ASP A 86 -9.70 8.67 -12.05
C ASP A 86 -10.92 7.81 -11.72
N ILE A 87 -10.73 6.53 -11.39
CA ILE A 87 -11.84 5.64 -11.00
C ILE A 87 -11.92 5.45 -9.48
N THR A 88 -10.92 5.91 -8.74
CA THR A 88 -10.84 5.77 -7.30
C THR A 88 -11.24 7.08 -6.64
N THR A 89 -12.26 7.06 -5.78
CA THR A 89 -12.73 8.23 -5.05
C THR A 89 -12.28 8.23 -3.60
N LYS A 90 -11.82 7.09 -3.10
CA LYS A 90 -11.22 6.97 -1.78
C LYS A 90 -10.23 5.80 -1.79
N LEU A 91 -9.06 6.00 -1.18
CA LEU A 91 -8.04 4.96 -1.07
C LEU A 91 -7.13 5.31 0.12
N ASP A 92 -7.74 5.37 1.29
CA ASP A 92 -7.05 5.74 2.53
C ASP A 92 -6.63 4.47 3.25
N GLY A 93 -5.40 4.43 3.74
CA GLY A 93 -4.95 3.22 4.39
C GLY A 93 -3.70 3.39 5.21
N SER A 94 -3.24 2.28 5.75
CA SER A 94 -2.00 2.23 6.52
C SER A 94 -1.42 0.82 6.55
N TYR A 95 -0.09 0.78 6.69
CA TYR A 95 0.63 -0.40 7.13
C TYR A 95 1.08 -0.16 8.57
N ILE A 96 0.86 -1.14 9.43
CA ILE A 96 1.31 -1.10 10.82
C ILE A 96 2.32 -2.23 11.01
N PHE A 97 3.51 -1.89 11.51
CA PHE A 97 4.64 -2.83 11.64
C PHE A 97 4.90 -3.09 13.11
N ASP A 98 4.33 -4.17 13.64
CA ASP A 98 4.49 -4.56 15.04
C ASP A 98 5.55 -5.64 15.18
N PRO A 99 6.36 -5.62 16.25
CA PRO A 99 7.31 -6.70 16.50
C PRO A 99 6.58 -8.04 16.63
N GLY A 100 7.04 -9.03 15.87
CA GLY A 100 6.51 -10.38 15.92
C GLY A 100 7.45 -11.32 16.68
N GLU A 101 7.21 -12.61 16.53
CA GLU A 101 8.04 -13.63 17.17
C GLU A 101 9.40 -13.73 16.47
N SER A 102 10.42 -14.10 17.25
CA SER A 102 11.76 -14.41 16.72
C SER A 102 12.41 -13.30 15.92
N GLY A 103 12.13 -12.03 16.28
CA GLY A 103 12.71 -10.89 15.57
C GLY A 103 12.01 -10.53 14.27
N GLY A 104 10.90 -11.19 13.98
CA GLY A 104 10.08 -10.88 12.80
C GLY A 104 9.11 -9.74 13.04
N THR A 105 8.20 -9.56 12.09
CA THR A 105 7.23 -8.47 12.12
C THR A 105 5.83 -9.00 11.81
N ASP A 106 4.84 -8.54 12.56
CA ASP A 106 3.44 -8.73 12.24
C ASP A 106 2.99 -7.45 11.52
N VAL A 107 2.68 -7.58 10.24
CA VAL A 107 2.25 -6.45 9.41
C VAL A 107 0.73 -6.47 9.29
N THR A 108 0.11 -5.36 9.62
CA THR A 108 -1.33 -5.14 9.45
C THR A 108 -1.52 -4.12 8.34
N TYR A 109 -2.30 -4.48 7.34
CA TYR A 109 -2.66 -3.59 6.23
C TYR A 109 -4.15 -3.26 6.37
N HIS A 110 -4.46 -2.00 6.56
CA HIS A 110 -5.82 -1.51 6.63
C HIS A 110 -6.10 -0.60 5.45
N LEU A 111 -7.23 -0.82 4.76
CA LEU A 111 -7.57 -0.04 3.57
C LEU A 111 -9.05 0.30 3.56
N GLU A 112 -9.35 1.56 3.24
CA GLU A 112 -10.69 2.03 2.96
C GLU A 112 -10.71 2.53 1.53
N ALA A 113 -11.48 1.86 0.66
CA ALA A 113 -11.48 2.13 -0.78
C ALA A 113 -12.88 2.35 -1.30
N GLU A 114 -13.02 3.27 -2.25
CA GLU A 114 -14.26 3.52 -2.97
C GLU A 114 -13.93 3.73 -4.45
N LEU A 115 -14.63 2.98 -5.31
CA LEU A 115 -14.35 2.95 -6.74
C LEU A 115 -15.60 3.31 -7.54
N ARG A 116 -15.39 4.08 -8.61
CA ARG A 116 -16.43 4.44 -9.58
C ARG A 116 -16.46 3.43 -10.72
N VAL A 117 -16.81 2.19 -10.43
CA VAL A 117 -16.96 1.15 -11.46
C VAL A 117 -18.34 0.54 -11.32
N PRO A 118 -19.02 0.24 -12.45
CA PRO A 118 -20.39 -0.27 -12.42
C PRO A 118 -20.44 -1.77 -12.17
N ILE A 119 -19.93 -2.20 -11.01
CA ILE A 119 -19.94 -3.60 -10.60
C ILE A 119 -20.58 -3.72 -9.22
N PRO A 120 -21.22 -4.87 -8.91
CA PRO A 120 -21.83 -5.08 -7.59
C PRO A 120 -20.84 -4.95 -6.44
N GLY A 121 -21.32 -4.44 -5.31
CA GLY A 121 -20.48 -4.19 -4.13
C GLY A 121 -19.75 -5.43 -3.63
N PHE A 122 -20.39 -6.61 -3.66
CA PHE A 122 -19.74 -7.83 -3.18
C PHE A 122 -18.56 -8.24 -4.07
N ILE A 123 -18.62 -7.92 -5.38
CA ILE A 123 -17.51 -8.18 -6.31
C ILE A 123 -16.37 -7.19 -6.03
N LYS A 124 -16.70 -5.91 -5.77
CA LYS A 124 -15.70 -4.89 -5.40
C LYS A 124 -14.98 -5.31 -4.12
N MET A 125 -15.71 -5.75 -3.10
CA MET A 125 -15.13 -6.16 -1.83
C MET A 125 -14.18 -7.34 -2.01
N ARG A 126 -14.58 -8.34 -2.79
CA ARG A 126 -13.75 -9.52 -3.07
C ARG A 126 -12.47 -9.13 -3.81
N ALA A 127 -12.58 -8.24 -4.81
CA ALA A 127 -11.43 -7.77 -5.56
C ALA A 127 -10.48 -6.96 -4.68
N THR A 128 -11.02 -6.11 -3.80
CA THR A 128 -10.23 -5.33 -2.86
C THR A 128 -9.43 -6.24 -1.92
N SER A 129 -10.09 -7.25 -1.35
CA SER A 129 -9.41 -8.21 -0.46
C SER A 129 -8.30 -8.97 -1.20
N ARG A 130 -8.53 -9.34 -2.46
CA ARG A 130 -7.52 -10.03 -3.28
C ARG A 130 -6.32 -9.13 -3.56
N ILE A 131 -6.57 -7.87 -3.90
CA ILE A 131 -5.51 -6.90 -4.17
C ILE A 131 -4.66 -6.70 -2.92
N MET A 132 -5.30 -6.58 -1.75
CA MET A 132 -4.58 -6.42 -0.49
C MET A 132 -3.76 -7.65 -0.14
N ALA A 133 -4.32 -8.84 -0.30
CA ALA A 133 -3.60 -10.09 -0.02
C ALA A 133 -2.38 -10.24 -0.93
N THR A 134 -2.53 -9.88 -2.20
CA THR A 134 -1.41 -9.89 -3.16
C THR A 134 -0.33 -8.90 -2.74
N ALA A 135 -0.71 -7.68 -2.38
CA ALA A 135 0.24 -6.65 -1.94
C ALA A 135 1.02 -7.12 -0.71
N MET A 136 0.35 -7.77 0.24
CA MET A 136 0.99 -8.27 1.45
C MET A 136 1.99 -9.38 1.14
N ARG A 137 1.62 -10.32 0.26
CA ARG A 137 2.53 -11.40 -0.15
C ARG A 137 3.74 -10.84 -0.89
N GLU A 138 3.54 -9.85 -1.75
CA GLU A 138 4.62 -9.22 -2.50
C GLU A 138 5.56 -8.44 -1.57
N LEU A 139 5.00 -7.73 -0.60
CA LEU A 139 5.79 -7.02 0.42
C LEU A 139 6.65 -8.02 1.21
N LYS A 140 6.04 -9.09 1.69
CA LYS A 140 6.73 -10.15 2.44
C LYS A 140 7.88 -10.73 1.62
N ALA A 141 7.61 -11.10 0.37
CA ALA A 141 8.63 -11.69 -0.50
C ALA A 141 9.79 -10.72 -0.73
N ARG A 142 9.50 -9.44 -0.97
CA ARG A 142 10.53 -8.43 -1.20
C ARG A 142 11.39 -8.23 0.04
N VAL A 143 10.76 -8.06 1.22
CA VAL A 143 11.48 -7.83 2.47
C VAL A 143 12.38 -9.02 2.79
N GLU A 144 11.85 -10.23 2.67
CA GLU A 144 12.61 -11.44 3.00
C GLU A 144 13.73 -11.71 2.00
N SER A 145 13.62 -11.22 0.76
CA SER A 145 14.65 -11.42 -0.25
C SER A 145 15.91 -10.58 -0.01
N ILE A 146 15.79 -9.48 0.73
CA ILE A 146 16.91 -8.56 1.00
C ILE A 146 17.45 -8.67 2.42
N SER A 147 16.86 -9.53 3.23
CA SER A 147 17.30 -9.72 4.63
C SER A 147 18.36 -10.80 4.79
#